data_2e95591b45f15366bd5588a11965a400
#
_entry.id   2e95591b45f15366bd5588a11965a400
#
_cell.length_a   1.000
_cell.length_b   1.000
_cell.length_c   1.000
_cell.angle_alpha   90.00
_cell.angle_beta   90.00
_cell.angle_gamma   90.00
#
_symmetry.space_group_name_H-M   'P 1'
#
loop_
_entity.id
_entity.type
_entity.pdbx_description
1 polymer ?
#
loop_
_entity_poly.entity_id
_entity_poly.type
_entity_poly.pdbx_seq_one_letter_code
_entity_poly.pdbx_strand_id
1 'polypeptide(L)' 'VSFEVRNPEVEEKLKEIGRELKASMPAGYGFTLLITSYGEGGALFYMSSCERDSMIATMREFIQKHEHN' A
#
# COMPACT_ATOMS: atom_id res chain seq x y z
N VAL A 1 8.86 -7.72 -0.56
CA VAL A 1 9.12 -6.90 0.62
C VAL A 1 8.81 -7.68 1.87
N SER A 2 9.74 -7.77 2.75
CA SER A 2 9.48 -8.45 4.00
C SER A 2 9.24 -7.42 5.09
N PHE A 3 8.31 -7.74 5.97
CA PHE A 3 7.97 -6.89 7.09
C PHE A 3 8.54 -7.51 8.33
N GLU A 4 9.64 -6.96 8.77
CA GLU A 4 10.38 -7.51 9.89
C GLU A 4 9.92 -6.98 11.23
N VAL A 5 9.31 -5.82 11.21
CA VAL A 5 8.84 -5.19 12.44
C VAL A 5 7.32 -5.20 12.44
N ARG A 6 6.76 -5.84 13.45
CA ARG A 6 5.31 -5.82 13.64
C ARG A 6 4.97 -4.71 14.60
N ASN A 7 4.02 -3.92 14.22
CA ASN A 7 3.53 -2.82 15.04
C ASN A 7 2.00 -2.88 15.06
N PRO A 8 1.41 -3.46 16.11
CA PRO A 8 -0.04 -3.62 16.17
C PRO A 8 -0.81 -2.31 16.01
N GLU A 9 -0.26 -1.23 16.50
CA GLU A 9 -0.88 0.08 16.41
C GLU A 9 -0.98 0.55 14.97
N VAL A 10 0.11 0.39 14.22
CA VAL A 10 0.14 0.74 12.80
C VAL A 10 -0.75 -0.20 11.99
N GLU A 11 -0.72 -1.49 12.29
CA GLU A 11 -1.54 -2.47 11.61
C GLU A 11 -3.05 -2.18 11.79
N GLU A 12 -3.45 -1.81 12.99
CA GLU A 12 -4.83 -1.44 13.27
C GLU A 12 -5.25 -0.19 12.50
N LYS A 13 -4.37 0.80 12.50
CA LYS A 13 -4.63 2.05 11.76
C LYS A 13 -4.72 1.79 10.26
N LEU A 14 -3.86 0.94 9.74
CA LEU A 14 -3.87 0.57 8.34
C LEU A 14 -5.19 -0.09 7.95
N LYS A 15 -5.68 -1.01 8.78
CA LYS A 15 -6.97 -1.67 8.54
C LYS A 15 -8.12 -0.68 8.55
N GLU A 16 -8.10 0.25 9.49
CA GLU A 16 -9.12 1.28 9.62
C GLU A 16 -9.17 2.17 8.37
N ILE A 17 -8.02 2.66 7.94
CA ILE A 17 -7.91 3.49 6.76
C ILE A 17 -8.31 2.70 5.51
N GLY A 18 -7.90 1.45 5.43
CA GLY A 18 -8.26 0.57 4.32
C GLY A 18 -9.77 0.39 4.19
N ARG A 19 -10.47 0.22 5.31
CA ARG A 19 -11.93 0.10 5.30
C ARG A 19 -12.60 1.37 4.78
N GLU A 20 -12.10 2.52 5.21
CA GLU A 20 -12.62 3.80 4.75
C GLU A 20 -12.39 4.01 3.26
N LEU A 21 -11.20 3.68 2.78
CA LEU A 21 -10.87 3.79 1.37
C LEU A 21 -11.75 2.87 0.53
N LYS A 22 -11.91 1.63 0.98
CA LYS A 22 -12.74 0.68 0.25
C LYS A 22 -14.18 1.15 0.13
N ALA A 23 -14.72 1.72 1.19
CA ALA A 23 -16.07 2.24 1.19
C ALA A 23 -16.23 3.46 0.27
N SER A 24 -15.15 4.20 0.04
CA SER A 24 -15.17 5.41 -0.76
C SER A 24 -14.86 5.19 -2.23
N MET A 25 -14.38 4.00 -2.59
CA MET A 25 -13.97 3.74 -3.98
C MET A 25 -15.17 3.63 -4.91
N PRO A 26 -15.09 4.26 -6.09
CA PRO A 26 -16.09 4.04 -7.13
C PRO A 26 -16.04 2.61 -7.62
N ALA A 27 -17.16 2.14 -8.19
CA ALA A 27 -17.21 0.80 -8.76
C ALA A 27 -16.15 0.66 -9.86
N GLY A 28 -15.45 -0.47 -9.85
CA GLY A 28 -14.41 -0.74 -10.84
C GLY A 28 -13.04 -0.21 -10.50
N TYR A 29 -12.90 0.45 -9.33
CA TYR A 29 -11.61 0.97 -8.90
C TYR A 29 -11.14 0.29 -7.63
N GLY A 30 -9.84 0.15 -7.53
CA GLY A 30 -9.21 -0.38 -6.33
C GLY A 30 -8.18 0.60 -5.80
N PHE A 31 -7.49 0.20 -4.75
CA PHE A 31 -6.46 1.05 -4.15
C PHE A 31 -5.33 0.20 -3.59
N THR A 32 -4.19 0.84 -3.44
CA THR A 32 -3.04 0.29 -2.73
C THR A 32 -2.53 1.37 -1.79
N LEU A 33 -2.40 1.02 -0.54
CA LEU A 33 -1.96 1.95 0.50
C LEU A 33 -0.59 1.50 1.02
N LEU A 34 0.36 2.44 1.03
CA LEU A 34 1.68 2.21 1.58
C LEU A 34 1.89 3.14 2.76
N ILE A 35 2.35 2.59 3.86
CA ILE A 35 2.73 3.38 5.03
C ILE A 35 4.19 3.10 5.31
N THR A 36 4.97 4.15 5.37
CA THR A 36 6.41 4.04 5.61
C THR A 36 6.80 4.87 6.81
N SER A 37 7.74 4.38 7.59
CA SER A 37 8.31 5.18 8.65
C SER A 37 9.47 6.00 8.07
N TYR A 38 9.75 7.13 8.69
CA TYR A 38 10.87 7.97 8.27
C TYR A 38 12.17 7.45 8.89
N GLY A 39 13.28 7.75 8.22
CA GLY A 39 14.60 7.43 8.72
C GLY A 39 15.17 6.14 8.15
N GLU A 40 16.41 5.88 8.51
CA GLU A 40 17.12 4.69 8.06
C GLU A 40 16.53 3.44 8.70
N GLY A 41 16.47 2.37 7.91
CA GLY A 41 15.95 1.10 8.40
C GLY A 41 14.47 1.14 8.70
N GLY A 42 13.75 2.08 8.09
CA GLY A 42 12.34 2.24 8.32
C GLY A 42 11.52 1.03 7.90
N ALA A 43 10.35 0.92 8.49
CA ALA A 43 9.41 -0.15 8.18
C ALA A 43 8.50 0.26 7.02
N LEU A 44 8.03 -0.73 6.29
CA LEU A 44 7.07 -0.54 5.21
C LEU A 44 5.88 -1.46 5.46
N PHE A 45 4.70 -0.89 5.47
CA PHE A 45 3.45 -1.65 5.58
C PHE A 45 2.62 -1.38 4.34
N TYR A 46 1.87 -2.36 3.90
CA TYR A 46 0.99 -2.13 2.76
C TYR A 46 -0.32 -2.87 2.90
N MET A 47 -1.31 -2.36 2.22
CA MET A 47 -2.63 -2.97 2.10
C MET A 47 -3.16 -2.66 0.72
N SER A 48 -3.81 -3.64 0.09
CA SER A 48 -4.38 -3.43 -1.24
C SER A 48 -5.70 -4.16 -1.35
N SER A 49 -6.62 -3.57 -2.11
CA SER A 49 -7.88 -4.21 -2.46
C SER A 49 -7.76 -5.07 -3.71
N CYS A 50 -6.60 -5.03 -4.37
CA CYS A 50 -6.34 -5.77 -5.60
C CYS A 50 -5.63 -7.09 -5.30
N GLU A 51 -5.69 -8.01 -6.26
CA GLU A 51 -4.88 -9.21 -6.19
C GLU A 51 -3.41 -8.80 -6.19
N ARG A 52 -2.59 -9.62 -5.52
CA ARG A 52 -1.18 -9.33 -5.36
C ARG A 52 -0.45 -9.10 -6.68
N ASP A 53 -0.69 -9.97 -7.66
CA ASP A 53 -0.01 -9.87 -8.96
C ASP A 53 -0.43 -8.61 -9.72
N SER A 54 -1.71 -8.26 -9.64
CA SER A 54 -2.23 -7.05 -10.26
C SER A 54 -1.64 -5.81 -9.60
N MET A 55 -1.52 -5.83 -8.29
CA MET A 55 -0.93 -4.73 -7.53
C MET A 55 0.52 -4.53 -7.92
N ILE A 56 1.29 -5.62 -8.01
CA ILE A 56 2.70 -5.54 -8.38
C ILE A 56 2.87 -4.99 -9.78
N ALA A 57 2.05 -5.45 -10.73
CA ALA A 57 2.10 -4.98 -12.10
C ALA A 57 1.81 -3.48 -12.19
N THR A 58 0.80 -3.03 -11.45
CA THR A 58 0.42 -1.62 -11.41
C THR A 58 1.53 -0.77 -10.80
N MET A 59 2.15 -1.25 -9.74
CA MET A 59 3.24 -0.52 -9.09
C MET A 59 4.47 -0.42 -10.00
N ARG A 60 4.77 -1.47 -10.75
CA ARG A 60 5.85 -1.43 -11.73
C ARG A 60 5.59 -0.40 -12.81
N GLU A 61 4.37 -0.36 -13.32
CA GLU A 61 3.98 0.61 -14.32
C GLU A 61 4.11 2.03 -13.79
N PHE A 62 3.68 2.25 -12.57
CA PHE A 62 3.81 3.54 -11.92
C PHE A 62 5.27 3.96 -11.82
N ILE A 63 6.12 3.07 -11.37
CA ILE A 63 7.55 3.33 -11.22
C ILE A 63 8.17 3.69 -12.58
N GLN A 64 7.89 2.90 -13.62
CA GLN A 64 8.40 3.12 -14.95
C GLN A 64 8.02 4.49 -15.50
N LYS A 65 6.76 4.88 -15.32
CA LYS A 65 6.29 6.18 -15.80
C LYS A 65 6.97 7.34 -15.08
N HIS A 66 7.31 7.17 -13.83
CA HIS A 66 7.89 8.24 -13.03
C HIS A 66 9.42 8.28 -13.09
N GLU A 67 10.05 7.21 -13.52
CA GLU A 67 11.50 7.17 -13.68
C GLU A 67 11.98 7.91 -14.96
N HIS A 68 11.11 8.09 -15.92
CA HIS A 68 11.46 8.67 -17.21
C HIS A 68 11.26 10.18 -17.28
N ASN A 69 11.15 10.84 -16.17
CA ASN A 69 10.99 12.29 -16.13
C ASN A 69 12.30 13.01 -15.94
#